data_1e31cea397a669c2e929e161d6e6857f
#
_entry.id   1e31cea397a669c2e929e161d6e6857f
#
_cell.length_a   1.000
_cell.length_b   1.000
_cell.length_c   1.000
_cell.angle_alpha   90.00
_cell.angle_beta   90.00
_cell.angle_gamma   90.00
#
_symmetry.space_group_name_H-M   'P 1'
#
loop_
_entity.id
_entity.type
_entity.pdbx_description
1 polymer ?
#
loop_
_entity_poly.entity_id
_entity_poly.type
_entity_poly.pdbx_seq_one_letter_code
_entity_poly.pdbx_strand_id
1 'polypeptide(L)'
;MVASEHSGTGEEELSRRNKDQLYLALSSARMGTWDWHLPEHSMHWDERMHALFGLAPSTFGGRYEQFLQMIHDEDRQRVAREFAQALERRAEYDGEFRVAWLTDDSVHTIRVRSKAYCYKQGNPVRVTGVCWDASERSQMENALARERFLLKTLMDNLPDLIYFKDSESRFISVNRALAARFGLEDPADVLGKTDADFFTPEHAQAALRDEQEILRTGQPLVSMEEKETWPHGPDTWVSTSKLPLRDPNGHIIGTFGLSRDVTERKQAEEKLAALARELREKNEALEQDLEMARELQQAMLPHRYPHFPHHASEEEMAVRFYHFYHPSTSVSGDFFEIFKLSDTRAGVFICDVMGHGVRAALVASTVSALVGQLRDYLGYPGEFLFRLNRALRSTLEYSEVPLFASAFYLLADLAKGELRYANAGHPYPLRVHCTRDRADTYPLNGSEHGPALGLFDDAAYPDSHCELSPHDTLLLFTDGLFEVEGPGGDIYDYRRLLDAVNKRRELPAFQMCHEVIEEVQRFSAGRHFSDDVCLVAMEVGPRHPITESGFAP
;
A
#
# COMPACT_ATOMS: atom_id res chain seq x y z
N MET A 1 -80.13 -20.38 85.85
CA MET A 1 -79.26 -21.33 85.12
C MET A 1 -79.58 -21.19 83.60
N VAL A 2 -78.82 -20.46 82.88
CA VAL A 2 -78.52 -20.52 81.45
C VAL A 2 -77.75 -19.28 81.11
N ALA A 3 -76.37 -19.33 81.09
CA ALA A 3 -75.51 -18.34 80.44
C ALA A 3 -74.03 -18.88 80.52
N SER A 4 -73.62 -19.76 79.62
CA SER A 4 -72.16 -20.07 79.40
C SER A 4 -71.91 -20.95 78.17
N GLU A 5 -72.58 -20.81 77.03
CA GLU A 5 -72.25 -21.60 75.84
C GLU A 5 -72.05 -20.80 74.56
N HIS A 6 -71.80 -19.50 74.59
CA HIS A 6 -71.72 -18.67 73.36
C HIS A 6 -70.39 -17.97 73.12
N SER A 7 -69.28 -18.26 73.90
CA SER A 7 -68.02 -17.58 73.69
C SER A 7 -66.99 -18.41 72.87
N GLY A 8 -67.19 -19.74 72.67
CA GLY A 8 -66.22 -20.58 71.92
C GLY A 8 -66.30 -20.56 70.43
N THR A 9 -67.49 -20.38 69.88
CA THR A 9 -67.72 -20.43 68.41
C THR A 9 -67.19 -19.20 67.66
N GLY A 10 -67.19 -18.01 68.27
CA GLY A 10 -66.66 -16.78 67.63
C GLY A 10 -65.13 -16.72 67.47
N GLU A 11 -64.44 -17.24 68.45
CA GLU A 11 -62.97 -17.30 68.40
C GLU A 11 -62.48 -18.36 67.40
N GLU A 12 -63.13 -19.50 67.30
CA GLU A 12 -62.82 -20.54 66.32
C GLU A 12 -63.10 -20.06 64.89
N GLU A 13 -64.22 -19.39 64.70
CA GLU A 13 -64.62 -18.85 63.36
C GLU A 13 -63.68 -17.70 62.92
N LEU A 14 -63.25 -16.81 63.82
CA LEU A 14 -62.27 -15.76 63.58
C LEU A 14 -60.87 -16.37 63.26
N SER A 15 -60.48 -17.38 64.01
CA SER A 15 -59.22 -18.10 63.77
C SER A 15 -59.24 -18.80 62.39
N ARG A 16 -60.33 -19.39 62.02
CA ARG A 16 -60.48 -20.03 60.71
C ARG A 16 -60.42 -19.01 59.57
N ARG A 17 -61.13 -17.89 59.70
CA ARG A 17 -61.14 -16.82 58.72
C ARG A 17 -59.75 -16.18 58.56
N ASN A 18 -59.01 -15.99 59.63
CA ASN A 18 -57.62 -15.48 59.59
C ASN A 18 -56.71 -16.50 58.89
N LYS A 19 -56.86 -17.80 59.13
CA LYS A 19 -56.12 -18.84 58.43
C LYS A 19 -56.41 -18.85 56.93
N ASP A 20 -57.67 -18.75 56.55
CA ASP A 20 -58.08 -18.73 55.13
C ASP A 20 -57.57 -17.49 54.41
N GLN A 21 -57.61 -16.31 55.07
CA GLN A 21 -57.01 -15.07 54.54
C GLN A 21 -55.50 -15.14 54.40
N LEU A 22 -54.81 -15.68 55.39
CA LEU A 22 -53.37 -15.87 55.34
C LEU A 22 -52.96 -16.83 54.23
N TYR A 23 -53.69 -17.97 54.15
CA TYR A 23 -53.46 -18.96 53.11
C TYR A 23 -53.67 -18.36 51.71
N LEU A 24 -54.72 -17.58 51.51
CA LEU A 24 -54.99 -16.91 50.23
C LEU A 24 -53.92 -15.86 49.93
N ALA A 25 -53.46 -15.10 50.89
CA ALA A 25 -52.40 -14.14 50.70
C ALA A 25 -51.07 -14.78 50.31
N LEU A 26 -50.66 -15.85 50.99
CA LEU A 26 -49.41 -16.57 50.69
C LEU A 26 -49.47 -17.34 49.36
N SER A 27 -50.61 -17.97 49.06
CA SER A 27 -50.82 -18.69 47.81
C SER A 27 -50.84 -17.72 46.60
N SER A 28 -51.51 -16.59 46.72
CA SER A 28 -51.53 -15.52 45.69
C SER A 28 -50.14 -14.94 45.44
N ALA A 29 -49.36 -14.75 46.50
CA ALA A 29 -47.98 -14.32 46.44
C ALA A 29 -46.99 -15.42 46.03
N ARG A 30 -47.47 -16.67 45.80
CA ARG A 30 -46.67 -17.86 45.54
C ARG A 30 -45.55 -18.09 46.53
N MET A 31 -45.80 -17.77 47.83
CA MET A 31 -44.86 -17.96 48.93
C MET A 31 -45.08 -19.32 49.58
N GLY A 32 -43.95 -19.99 49.88
CA GLY A 32 -43.93 -21.17 50.74
C GLY A 32 -43.60 -20.76 52.16
N THR A 33 -44.14 -21.49 53.16
CA THR A 33 -43.89 -21.26 54.56
C THR A 33 -43.11 -22.39 55.19
N TRP A 34 -42.26 -22.06 56.15
CA TRP A 34 -41.47 -22.99 56.90
C TRP A 34 -41.42 -22.59 58.36
N ASP A 35 -41.27 -23.60 59.21
CA ASP A 35 -41.28 -23.49 60.64
C ASP A 35 -40.21 -24.41 61.25
N TRP A 36 -39.25 -23.85 61.98
CA TRP A 36 -38.17 -24.58 62.58
C TRP A 36 -38.23 -24.53 64.10
N HIS A 37 -38.46 -25.72 64.72
CA HIS A 37 -38.44 -25.91 66.17
C HIS A 37 -36.98 -26.25 66.61
N LEU A 38 -36.30 -25.28 67.21
CA LEU A 38 -34.90 -25.43 67.55
C LEU A 38 -34.62 -26.53 68.62
N PRO A 39 -35.41 -26.66 69.70
CA PRO A 39 -35.19 -27.70 70.71
C PRO A 39 -35.39 -29.11 70.17
N GLU A 40 -36.25 -29.31 69.19
CA GLU A 40 -36.60 -30.58 68.62
C GLU A 40 -35.77 -30.88 67.35
N HIS A 41 -34.95 -29.93 66.90
CA HIS A 41 -34.22 -29.95 65.65
C HIS A 41 -35.12 -30.34 64.45
N SER A 42 -36.42 -29.95 64.51
CA SER A 42 -37.40 -30.31 63.48
C SER A 42 -37.83 -29.08 62.71
N MET A 43 -37.81 -29.21 61.37
CA MET A 43 -38.26 -28.16 60.44
C MET A 43 -39.45 -28.66 59.61
N HIS A 44 -40.49 -27.92 59.58
CA HIS A 44 -41.69 -28.23 58.81
C HIS A 44 -41.84 -27.29 57.62
N TRP A 45 -42.19 -27.88 56.47
CA TRP A 45 -42.41 -27.17 55.21
C TRP A 45 -43.82 -27.38 54.74
N ASP A 46 -44.42 -26.33 54.16
CA ASP A 46 -45.67 -26.49 53.44
C ASP A 46 -45.42 -27.07 52.02
N GLU A 47 -46.50 -27.39 51.29
CA GLU A 47 -46.39 -27.93 49.93
C GLU A 47 -45.65 -27.01 48.98
N ARG A 48 -45.81 -25.67 49.18
CA ARG A 48 -45.17 -24.66 48.32
C ARG A 48 -43.66 -24.57 48.54
N MET A 49 -43.22 -24.74 49.79
CA MET A 49 -41.78 -24.87 50.09
C MET A 49 -41.15 -26.05 49.37
N HIS A 50 -41.80 -27.22 49.38
CA HIS A 50 -41.31 -28.36 48.61
C HIS A 50 -41.19 -28.05 47.15
N ALA A 51 -42.20 -27.38 46.55
CA ALA A 51 -42.17 -26.99 45.14
C ALA A 51 -41.06 -25.97 44.83
N LEU A 52 -40.79 -25.00 45.72
CA LEU A 52 -39.72 -24.03 45.56
C LEU A 52 -38.31 -24.65 45.56
N PHE A 53 -38.16 -25.82 46.22
CA PHE A 53 -36.91 -26.57 46.27
C PHE A 53 -36.87 -27.75 45.30
N GLY A 54 -37.85 -27.87 44.40
CA GLY A 54 -37.90 -28.93 43.41
C GLY A 54 -38.14 -30.32 44.01
N LEU A 55 -38.79 -30.38 45.16
CA LEU A 55 -39.07 -31.62 45.89
C LEU A 55 -40.55 -32.04 45.77
N ALA A 56 -40.78 -33.35 45.77
CA ALA A 56 -42.14 -33.89 45.93
C ALA A 56 -42.64 -33.63 47.36
N PRO A 57 -43.97 -33.43 47.57
CA PRO A 57 -44.53 -33.25 48.89
C PRO A 57 -44.09 -34.32 49.89
N SER A 58 -43.74 -33.95 51.11
CA SER A 58 -43.33 -34.83 52.21
C SER A 58 -41.96 -35.56 52.03
N THR A 59 -41.15 -35.17 51.07
CA THR A 59 -39.81 -35.76 50.87
C THR A 59 -38.70 -35.07 51.68
N PHE A 60 -38.93 -33.87 52.20
CA PHE A 60 -37.99 -33.18 53.07
C PHE A 60 -37.95 -33.83 54.44
N GLY A 61 -36.76 -34.23 54.87
CA GLY A 61 -36.56 -34.95 56.14
C GLY A 61 -36.62 -34.12 57.40
N GLY A 62 -36.93 -32.82 57.31
CA GLY A 62 -37.18 -31.93 58.44
C GLY A 62 -35.93 -31.49 59.21
N ARG A 63 -34.72 -31.63 58.64
CA ARG A 63 -33.45 -31.22 59.32
C ARG A 63 -32.83 -30.03 58.67
N TYR A 64 -32.25 -29.14 59.47
CA TYR A 64 -31.55 -27.92 59.01
C TYR A 64 -30.34 -28.24 58.10
N GLU A 65 -29.60 -29.30 58.40
CA GLU A 65 -28.48 -29.75 57.60
C GLU A 65 -28.92 -30.16 56.16
N GLN A 66 -30.07 -30.77 56.06
CA GLN A 66 -30.64 -31.17 54.78
C GLN A 66 -31.05 -29.93 53.94
N PHE A 67 -31.65 -28.93 54.58
CA PHE A 67 -31.93 -27.65 53.97
C PHE A 67 -30.65 -27.00 53.41
N LEU A 68 -29.56 -26.94 54.21
CA LEU A 68 -28.29 -26.37 53.76
C LEU A 68 -27.69 -27.11 52.57
N GLN A 69 -27.85 -28.43 52.50
CA GLN A 69 -27.34 -29.22 51.37
C GLN A 69 -28.06 -28.92 50.05
N MET A 70 -29.27 -28.40 50.06
CA MET A 70 -30.04 -28.01 48.89
C MET A 70 -29.64 -26.63 48.33
N ILE A 71 -28.95 -25.83 49.16
CA ILE A 71 -28.42 -24.55 48.76
C ILE A 71 -27.20 -24.78 47.86
N HIS A 72 -27.09 -24.02 46.80
CA HIS A 72 -25.94 -24.03 45.86
C HIS A 72 -24.62 -23.92 46.65
N ASP A 73 -23.62 -24.68 46.27
CA ASP A 73 -22.37 -24.82 47.03
C ASP A 73 -21.70 -23.51 47.38
N GLU A 74 -21.69 -22.56 46.42
CA GLU A 74 -21.11 -21.22 46.62
C GLU A 74 -21.88 -20.36 47.64
N ASP A 75 -23.17 -20.56 47.81
CA ASP A 75 -24.02 -19.78 48.73
C ASP A 75 -24.12 -20.41 50.12
N ARG A 76 -23.86 -21.70 50.26
CA ARG A 76 -24.10 -22.51 51.46
C ARG A 76 -23.42 -21.95 52.72
N GLN A 77 -22.13 -21.63 52.60
CA GLN A 77 -21.37 -21.08 53.76
C GLN A 77 -21.82 -19.68 54.15
N ARG A 78 -22.13 -18.85 53.16
CA ARG A 78 -22.63 -17.50 53.38
C ARG A 78 -23.97 -17.52 54.10
N VAL A 79 -24.92 -18.30 53.57
CA VAL A 79 -26.28 -18.41 54.13
C VAL A 79 -26.23 -18.98 55.56
N ALA A 80 -25.44 -20.05 55.79
CA ALA A 80 -25.30 -20.64 57.13
C ALA A 80 -24.78 -19.60 58.18
N ARG A 81 -23.79 -18.79 57.79
CA ARG A 81 -23.23 -17.75 58.63
C ARG A 81 -24.21 -16.61 58.89
N GLU A 82 -24.85 -16.09 57.87
CA GLU A 82 -25.83 -15.00 57.96
C GLU A 82 -27.02 -15.40 58.81
N PHE A 83 -27.52 -16.63 58.65
CA PHE A 83 -28.63 -17.18 59.42
C PHE A 83 -28.26 -17.37 60.88
N ALA A 84 -27.07 -17.89 61.19
CA ALA A 84 -26.58 -18.06 62.57
C ALA A 84 -26.45 -16.69 63.24
N GLN A 85 -25.90 -15.68 62.55
CA GLN A 85 -25.80 -14.31 63.08
C GLN A 85 -27.17 -13.66 63.34
N ALA A 86 -28.16 -13.89 62.48
CA ALA A 86 -29.51 -13.40 62.69
C ALA A 86 -30.16 -14.04 63.91
N LEU A 87 -29.94 -15.33 64.16
CA LEU A 87 -30.40 -16.03 65.36
C LEU A 87 -29.74 -15.46 66.62
N GLU A 88 -28.43 -15.28 66.66
CA GLU A 88 -27.69 -14.73 67.79
C GLU A 88 -28.15 -13.30 68.15
N ARG A 89 -28.37 -12.48 67.09
CA ARG A 89 -28.81 -11.06 67.24
C ARG A 89 -30.30 -10.92 67.46
N ARG A 90 -31.09 -12.01 67.39
CA ARG A 90 -32.55 -12.00 67.47
C ARG A 90 -33.21 -11.09 66.40
N ALA A 91 -32.53 -10.97 65.27
CA ALA A 91 -32.98 -10.13 64.19
C ALA A 91 -33.83 -10.96 63.20
N GLU A 92 -34.57 -10.27 62.38
CA GLU A 92 -35.17 -10.86 61.21
C GLU A 92 -34.04 -11.19 60.22
N TYR A 93 -34.14 -12.35 59.55
CA TYR A 93 -33.28 -12.69 58.44
C TYR A 93 -34.02 -12.41 57.12
N ASP A 94 -33.42 -11.56 56.28
CA ASP A 94 -33.87 -11.28 54.91
C ASP A 94 -32.67 -11.57 54.00
N GLY A 95 -32.77 -12.62 53.21
CA GLY A 95 -31.66 -13.10 52.42
C GLY A 95 -32.12 -13.71 51.09
N GLU A 96 -31.14 -13.99 50.27
CA GLU A 96 -31.32 -14.58 48.96
C GLU A 96 -30.21 -15.62 48.71
N PHE A 97 -30.61 -16.78 48.13
CA PHE A 97 -29.68 -17.84 47.83
C PHE A 97 -30.17 -18.68 46.65
N ARG A 98 -29.23 -19.33 46.01
CA ARG A 98 -29.54 -20.24 44.87
C ARG A 98 -29.77 -21.66 45.37
N VAL A 99 -30.75 -22.31 44.76
CA VAL A 99 -31.09 -23.74 44.96
C VAL A 99 -30.98 -24.43 43.63
N ALA A 100 -30.25 -25.54 43.58
CA ALA A 100 -30.22 -26.41 42.39
C ALA A 100 -31.28 -27.52 42.55
N TRP A 101 -32.22 -27.60 41.61
CA TRP A 101 -33.22 -28.66 41.61
C TRP A 101 -32.59 -29.97 41.15
N LEU A 102 -32.80 -31.03 41.95
CA LEU A 102 -32.26 -32.37 41.66
C LEU A 102 -32.95 -33.05 40.45
N THR A 103 -34.05 -32.50 39.97
CA THR A 103 -34.84 -33.09 38.87
C THR A 103 -34.33 -32.74 37.48
N ASP A 104 -33.72 -31.56 37.30
CA ASP A 104 -33.31 -31.03 35.99
C ASP A 104 -32.06 -30.13 36.04
N ASP A 105 -31.35 -30.11 37.16
CA ASP A 105 -30.19 -29.26 37.43
C ASP A 105 -30.44 -27.75 37.24
N SER A 106 -31.69 -27.32 37.15
CA SER A 106 -32.04 -25.89 37.07
C SER A 106 -31.71 -25.17 38.37
N VAL A 107 -31.20 -23.93 38.22
CA VAL A 107 -30.83 -23.09 39.37
C VAL A 107 -31.87 -22.02 39.57
N HIS A 108 -32.51 -22.07 40.75
CA HIS A 108 -33.55 -21.12 41.17
C HIS A 108 -33.01 -20.18 42.25
N THR A 109 -33.30 -18.90 42.15
CA THR A 109 -32.98 -17.91 43.20
C THR A 109 -34.15 -17.82 44.15
N ILE A 110 -33.93 -18.26 45.39
CA ILE A 110 -34.98 -18.22 46.42
C ILE A 110 -34.68 -17.04 47.38
N ARG A 111 -35.68 -16.22 47.58
CA ARG A 111 -35.63 -15.19 48.61
C ARG A 111 -36.36 -15.67 49.85
N VAL A 112 -35.75 -15.40 51.02
CA VAL A 112 -36.25 -15.84 52.31
C VAL A 112 -36.36 -14.67 53.24
N ARG A 113 -37.47 -14.63 54.00
CA ARG A 113 -37.61 -13.72 55.14
C ARG A 113 -38.08 -14.53 56.34
N SER A 114 -37.45 -14.39 57.50
CA SER A 114 -37.78 -15.16 58.69
C SER A 114 -37.59 -14.38 59.96
N LYS A 115 -38.27 -14.86 61.00
CA LYS A 115 -38.26 -14.27 62.35
C LYS A 115 -38.11 -15.33 63.42
N ALA A 116 -37.22 -15.07 64.39
CA ALA A 116 -37.00 -15.93 65.52
C ALA A 116 -37.94 -15.53 66.69
N TYR A 117 -38.49 -16.52 67.32
CA TYR A 117 -39.32 -16.40 68.54
C TYR A 117 -38.58 -17.02 69.72
N CYS A 118 -38.55 -16.31 70.87
CA CYS A 118 -37.83 -16.71 72.08
C CYS A 118 -38.75 -16.94 73.28
N TYR A 119 -38.36 -17.85 74.19
CA TYR A 119 -39.03 -17.97 75.49
C TYR A 119 -38.65 -16.75 76.43
N LYS A 120 -39.34 -16.67 77.56
CA LYS A 120 -39.14 -15.60 78.60
C LYS A 120 -37.69 -15.49 79.12
N GLN A 121 -36.86 -16.50 78.91
CA GLN A 121 -35.44 -16.55 79.27
C GLN A 121 -34.49 -16.18 78.13
N GLY A 122 -35.00 -15.80 76.99
CA GLY A 122 -34.22 -15.19 75.91
C GLY A 122 -33.57 -16.11 74.87
N ASN A 123 -33.67 -17.43 75.01
CA ASN A 123 -33.16 -18.35 73.94
C ASN A 123 -34.20 -18.52 72.82
N PRO A 124 -33.76 -18.50 71.55
CA PRO A 124 -34.64 -18.74 70.42
C PRO A 124 -35.13 -20.19 70.46
N VAL A 125 -36.44 -20.40 70.29
CA VAL A 125 -37.08 -21.73 70.33
C VAL A 125 -37.76 -22.10 69.04
N ARG A 126 -38.10 -21.11 68.26
CA ARG A 126 -38.80 -21.30 67.00
C ARG A 126 -38.41 -20.21 66.02
N VAL A 127 -38.17 -20.59 64.76
CA VAL A 127 -38.01 -19.67 63.65
C VAL A 127 -39.05 -19.97 62.59
N THR A 128 -39.78 -18.98 62.18
CA THR A 128 -40.75 -19.15 61.08
C THR A 128 -40.41 -18.18 59.97
N GLY A 129 -40.60 -18.58 58.72
CA GLY A 129 -40.31 -17.74 57.61
C GLY A 129 -41.12 -18.09 56.36
N VAL A 130 -40.94 -17.24 55.39
CA VAL A 130 -41.51 -17.39 54.06
C VAL A 130 -40.40 -17.37 53.01
N CYS A 131 -40.57 -18.16 51.96
CA CYS A 131 -39.70 -18.17 50.81
C CYS A 131 -40.52 -17.94 49.53
N TRP A 132 -39.89 -17.35 48.53
CA TRP A 132 -40.48 -17.21 47.22
C TRP A 132 -39.42 -17.26 46.15
N ASP A 133 -39.80 -17.63 44.93
CA ASP A 133 -38.92 -17.62 43.75
C ASP A 133 -38.70 -16.19 43.28
N ALA A 134 -37.46 -15.75 43.24
CA ALA A 134 -37.01 -14.45 42.80
C ALA A 134 -36.18 -14.54 41.48
N SER A 135 -36.12 -15.73 40.84
CA SER A 135 -35.27 -16.00 39.69
C SER A 135 -35.54 -15.06 38.52
N GLU A 136 -36.79 -14.83 38.16
CA GLU A 136 -37.15 -13.97 37.03
C GLU A 136 -36.68 -12.52 37.25
N ARG A 137 -36.91 -12.00 38.44
CA ARG A 137 -36.48 -10.64 38.81
C ARG A 137 -34.95 -10.52 38.84
N SER A 138 -34.28 -11.48 39.47
CA SER A 138 -32.82 -11.50 39.56
C SER A 138 -32.18 -11.62 38.16
N GLN A 139 -32.75 -12.46 37.27
CA GLN A 139 -32.28 -12.56 35.88
C GLN A 139 -32.44 -11.26 35.10
N MET A 140 -33.59 -10.57 35.25
CA MET A 140 -33.81 -9.26 34.60
C MET A 140 -32.84 -8.19 35.12
N GLU A 141 -32.64 -8.10 36.44
CA GLU A 141 -31.70 -7.15 37.05
C GLU A 141 -30.26 -7.43 36.59
N ASN A 142 -29.84 -8.70 36.53
CA ASN A 142 -28.54 -9.10 36.04
C ASN A 142 -28.36 -8.83 34.53
N ALA A 143 -29.40 -9.09 33.72
CA ALA A 143 -29.38 -8.80 32.29
C ALA A 143 -29.22 -7.30 32.03
N LEU A 144 -30.00 -6.48 32.72
CA LEU A 144 -29.90 -5.02 32.62
C LEU A 144 -28.54 -4.49 33.09
N ALA A 145 -28.00 -5.03 34.20
CA ALA A 145 -26.68 -4.67 34.68
C ALA A 145 -25.58 -5.03 33.66
N ARG A 146 -25.71 -6.21 33.04
CA ARG A 146 -24.80 -6.67 32.00
C ARG A 146 -24.86 -5.79 30.75
N GLU A 147 -26.05 -5.45 30.31
CA GLU A 147 -26.24 -4.56 29.15
C GLU A 147 -25.62 -3.17 29.38
N ARG A 148 -25.91 -2.57 30.55
CA ARG A 148 -25.30 -1.29 30.95
C ARG A 148 -23.78 -1.35 31.03
N PHE A 149 -23.25 -2.45 31.57
CA PHE A 149 -21.80 -2.66 31.63
C PHE A 149 -21.17 -2.73 30.24
N LEU A 150 -21.78 -3.49 29.31
CA LEU A 150 -21.28 -3.60 27.93
C LEU A 150 -21.33 -2.26 27.20
N LEU A 151 -22.44 -1.54 27.30
CA LEU A 151 -22.59 -0.20 26.70
C LEU A 151 -21.55 0.77 27.26
N LYS A 152 -21.37 0.80 28.57
CA LYS A 152 -20.38 1.65 29.20
C LYS A 152 -18.96 1.26 28.77
N THR A 153 -18.66 -0.04 28.68
CA THR A 153 -17.35 -0.52 28.24
C THR A 153 -17.05 -0.10 26.80
N LEU A 154 -18.04 -0.17 25.90
CA LEU A 154 -17.91 0.34 24.53
C LEU A 154 -17.63 1.84 24.53
N MET A 155 -18.44 2.63 25.24
CA MET A 155 -18.30 4.07 25.31
C MET A 155 -16.92 4.49 25.86
N ASP A 156 -16.44 3.83 26.91
CA ASP A 156 -15.19 4.22 27.58
C ASP A 156 -13.91 3.79 26.84
N ASN A 157 -13.99 2.77 25.96
CA ASN A 157 -12.82 2.22 25.27
C ASN A 157 -12.72 2.57 23.78
N LEU A 158 -13.77 3.13 23.19
CA LEU A 158 -13.69 3.60 21.80
C LEU A 158 -12.86 4.89 21.73
N PRO A 159 -11.88 4.97 20.81
CA PRO A 159 -11.08 6.18 20.61
C PRO A 159 -11.85 7.29 19.88
N ASP A 160 -12.91 6.94 19.19
CA ASP A 160 -13.78 7.89 18.51
C ASP A 160 -14.54 8.75 19.55
N LEU A 161 -14.76 10.02 19.24
CA LEU A 161 -15.45 10.97 20.11
C LEU A 161 -16.95 10.75 19.98
N ILE A 162 -17.61 10.28 21.03
CA ILE A 162 -19.05 9.96 21.03
C ILE A 162 -19.78 10.90 21.95
N TYR A 163 -20.88 11.47 21.47
CA TYR A 163 -21.73 12.35 22.23
C TYR A 163 -23.21 12.19 21.92
N PHE A 164 -24.02 12.53 22.91
CA PHE A 164 -25.46 12.65 22.81
C PHE A 164 -25.86 14.03 23.31
N LYS A 165 -26.77 14.69 22.61
CA LYS A 165 -27.29 16.02 22.94
C LYS A 165 -28.80 16.04 22.95
N ASP A 166 -29.35 16.91 23.77
CA ASP A 166 -30.82 17.19 23.78
C ASP A 166 -31.24 18.07 22.60
N SER A 167 -32.52 18.41 22.56
CA SER A 167 -33.12 19.30 21.55
C SER A 167 -32.63 20.75 21.61
N GLU A 168 -31.92 21.14 22.70
CA GLU A 168 -31.31 22.45 22.88
C GLU A 168 -29.79 22.41 22.63
N SER A 169 -29.29 21.30 22.01
CA SER A 169 -27.88 21.07 21.70
C SER A 169 -26.95 21.02 22.93
N ARG A 170 -27.48 20.64 24.10
CA ARG A 170 -26.70 20.43 25.31
C ARG A 170 -26.28 18.98 25.42
N PHE A 171 -25.06 18.74 25.83
CA PHE A 171 -24.55 17.40 26.04
C PHE A 171 -25.30 16.69 27.19
N ILE A 172 -25.91 15.54 26.89
CA ILE A 172 -26.57 14.66 27.86
C ILE A 172 -25.80 13.40 28.15
N SER A 173 -24.86 13.01 27.27
CA SER A 173 -23.91 11.91 27.48
C SER A 173 -22.73 12.08 26.54
N VAL A 174 -21.54 11.79 27.05
CA VAL A 174 -20.31 11.74 26.25
C VAL A 174 -19.47 10.55 26.68
N ASN A 175 -18.58 10.06 25.80
CA ASN A 175 -17.62 9.06 26.18
C ASN A 175 -16.36 9.69 26.77
N ARG A 176 -15.49 8.84 27.34
CA ARG A 176 -14.23 9.27 27.97
C ARG A 176 -13.28 9.96 26.96
N ALA A 177 -13.27 9.51 25.70
CA ALA A 177 -12.43 10.11 24.67
C ALA A 177 -12.78 11.57 24.40
N LEU A 178 -14.08 11.91 24.32
CA LEU A 178 -14.52 13.29 24.11
C LEU A 178 -14.23 14.17 25.35
N ALA A 179 -14.47 13.66 26.55
CA ALA A 179 -14.13 14.40 27.78
C ALA A 179 -12.63 14.74 27.83
N ALA A 180 -11.78 13.74 27.55
CA ALA A 180 -10.33 13.94 27.49
C ALA A 180 -9.93 14.95 26.40
N ARG A 181 -10.64 14.95 25.26
CA ARG A 181 -10.43 15.92 24.18
C ARG A 181 -10.70 17.36 24.62
N PHE A 182 -11.69 17.55 25.48
CA PHE A 182 -12.00 18.85 26.10
C PHE A 182 -11.08 19.19 27.30
N GLY A 183 -10.11 18.31 27.63
CA GLY A 183 -9.21 18.50 28.76
C GLY A 183 -9.86 18.19 30.11
N LEU A 184 -10.94 17.40 30.15
CA LEU A 184 -11.67 17.02 31.34
C LEU A 184 -11.42 15.55 31.72
N GLU A 185 -11.32 15.25 33.00
CA GLU A 185 -11.10 13.87 33.50
C GLU A 185 -12.41 13.07 33.57
N ASP A 186 -13.52 13.74 33.96
CA ASP A 186 -14.82 13.10 34.13
C ASP A 186 -15.77 13.52 32.99
N PRO A 187 -16.36 12.57 32.23
CA PRO A 187 -17.42 12.84 31.29
C PRO A 187 -18.61 13.60 31.87
N ALA A 188 -18.86 13.49 33.19
CA ALA A 188 -19.94 14.20 33.84
C ALA A 188 -19.77 15.73 33.81
N ASP A 189 -18.54 16.23 33.74
CA ASP A 189 -18.24 17.67 33.70
C ASP A 189 -18.62 18.32 32.36
N VAL A 190 -18.94 17.54 31.35
CA VAL A 190 -19.40 18.01 30.03
C VAL A 190 -20.92 18.21 30.00
N LEU A 191 -21.65 17.50 30.86
CA LEU A 191 -23.12 17.47 30.82
C LEU A 191 -23.75 18.85 31.01
N GLY A 192 -24.76 19.16 30.20
CA GLY A 192 -25.46 20.42 30.19
C GLY A 192 -24.76 21.58 29.49
N LYS A 193 -23.49 21.43 29.12
CA LYS A 193 -22.73 22.39 28.29
C LYS A 193 -23.04 22.21 26.81
N THR A 194 -22.60 23.16 25.99
CA THR A 194 -22.74 23.19 24.53
C THR A 194 -21.40 23.27 23.85
N ASP A 195 -21.36 23.17 22.53
CA ASP A 195 -20.10 23.35 21.77
C ASP A 195 -19.46 24.72 21.98
N ALA A 196 -20.26 25.75 22.27
CA ALA A 196 -19.74 27.10 22.52
C ALA A 196 -18.87 27.20 23.79
N ASP A 197 -18.96 26.21 24.69
CA ASP A 197 -18.14 26.16 25.90
C ASP A 197 -16.71 25.60 25.64
N PHE A 198 -16.50 24.97 24.47
CA PHE A 198 -15.27 24.24 24.16
C PHE A 198 -14.57 24.71 22.88
N PHE A 199 -15.34 25.04 21.84
CA PHE A 199 -14.83 25.39 20.51
C PHE A 199 -14.86 26.90 20.26
N THR A 200 -14.26 27.34 19.15
CA THR A 200 -14.40 28.73 18.71
C THR A 200 -15.87 29.04 18.32
N PRO A 201 -16.27 30.33 18.38
CA PRO A 201 -17.64 30.72 18.00
C PRO A 201 -18.05 30.25 16.60
N GLU A 202 -17.11 30.29 15.64
CA GLU A 202 -17.34 29.88 14.26
C GLU A 202 -17.69 28.41 14.16
N HIS A 203 -16.92 27.53 14.83
CA HIS A 203 -17.16 26.09 14.86
C HIS A 203 -18.45 25.76 15.60
N ALA A 204 -18.64 26.34 16.78
CA ALA A 204 -19.85 26.10 17.57
C ALA A 204 -21.13 26.51 16.84
N GLN A 205 -21.13 27.63 16.09
CA GLN A 205 -22.29 28.04 15.29
C GLN A 205 -22.52 27.11 14.09
N ALA A 206 -21.46 26.57 13.47
CA ALA A 206 -21.60 25.59 12.40
C ALA A 206 -22.20 24.29 12.94
N ALA A 207 -21.69 23.77 14.05
CA ALA A 207 -22.20 22.57 14.71
C ALA A 207 -23.68 22.72 15.10
N LEU A 208 -24.07 23.88 15.69
CA LEU A 208 -25.45 24.17 16.06
C LEU A 208 -26.39 24.20 14.85
N ARG A 209 -25.95 24.79 13.73
CA ARG A 209 -26.77 24.80 12.48
C ARG A 209 -27.03 23.39 11.96
N ASP A 210 -26.02 22.55 11.95
CA ASP A 210 -26.12 21.16 11.55
C ASP A 210 -27.12 20.39 12.43
N GLU A 211 -27.00 20.55 13.75
CA GLU A 211 -27.91 19.91 14.71
C GLU A 211 -29.36 20.37 14.57
N GLN A 212 -29.56 21.67 14.41
CA GLN A 212 -30.89 22.24 14.16
C GLN A 212 -31.50 21.70 12.86
N GLU A 213 -30.70 21.56 11.80
CA GLU A 213 -31.19 20.98 10.55
C GLU A 213 -31.56 19.50 10.72
N ILE A 214 -30.76 18.72 11.46
CA ILE A 214 -31.08 17.33 11.78
C ILE A 214 -32.35 17.23 12.60
N LEU A 215 -32.53 18.09 13.61
CA LEU A 215 -33.72 18.13 14.44
C LEU A 215 -34.98 18.47 13.62
N ARG A 216 -34.85 19.37 12.65
CA ARG A 216 -35.95 19.83 11.79
C ARG A 216 -36.34 18.80 10.72
N THR A 217 -35.32 18.17 10.06
CA THR A 217 -35.53 17.30 8.89
C THR A 217 -35.53 15.83 9.22
N GLY A 218 -34.85 15.44 10.30
CA GLY A 218 -34.58 14.05 10.64
C GLY A 218 -33.55 13.37 9.71
N GLN A 219 -32.88 14.15 8.84
CA GLN A 219 -31.86 13.62 7.94
C GLN A 219 -30.49 13.63 8.64
N PRO A 220 -29.75 12.50 8.61
CA PRO A 220 -28.42 12.44 9.21
C PRO A 220 -27.39 13.13 8.32
N LEU A 221 -26.33 13.66 8.94
CA LEU A 221 -25.05 14.00 8.29
C LEU A 221 -24.08 12.86 8.53
N VAL A 222 -23.49 12.30 7.48
CA VAL A 222 -22.64 11.10 7.60
C VAL A 222 -21.26 11.36 7.00
N SER A 223 -20.21 11.03 7.76
CA SER A 223 -18.80 11.07 7.33
C SER A 223 -18.38 12.42 6.76
N MET A 224 -18.87 13.50 7.31
CA MET A 224 -18.46 14.85 6.94
C MET A 224 -17.11 15.17 7.57
N GLU A 225 -16.14 15.53 6.72
CA GLU A 225 -14.85 15.99 7.21
C GLU A 225 -14.93 17.47 7.52
N GLU A 226 -14.69 17.82 8.76
CA GLU A 226 -14.71 19.19 9.24
C GLU A 226 -13.46 19.53 10.04
N LYS A 227 -13.10 20.80 10.01
CA LYS A 227 -11.97 21.33 10.76
C LYS A 227 -12.47 21.85 12.09
N GLU A 228 -12.04 21.25 13.18
CA GLU A 228 -12.29 21.77 14.52
C GLU A 228 -11.29 22.87 14.84
N THR A 229 -11.81 24.02 15.22
CA THR A 229 -11.01 25.16 15.66
C THR A 229 -11.17 25.39 17.17
N TRP A 230 -10.05 25.46 17.86
CA TRP A 230 -9.98 25.52 19.30
C TRP A 230 -9.58 26.91 19.78
N PRO A 231 -10.12 27.41 20.91
CA PRO A 231 -9.69 28.68 21.51
C PRO A 231 -8.21 28.66 21.90
N HIS A 232 -7.71 27.48 22.30
CA HIS A 232 -6.33 27.24 22.69
C HIS A 232 -5.87 25.91 22.11
N GLY A 233 -4.82 25.94 21.30
CA GLY A 233 -4.24 24.74 20.69
C GLY A 233 -4.30 24.74 19.15
N PRO A 234 -3.73 23.70 18.53
CA PRO A 234 -3.75 23.57 17.08
C PRO A 234 -5.14 23.09 16.60
N ASP A 235 -5.52 23.52 15.41
CA ASP A 235 -6.69 23.01 14.72
C ASP A 235 -6.55 21.52 14.44
N THR A 236 -7.66 20.82 14.45
CA THR A 236 -7.74 19.40 14.16
C THR A 236 -8.76 19.10 13.09
N TRP A 237 -8.63 17.94 12.44
CA TRP A 237 -9.61 17.47 11.49
C TRP A 237 -10.35 16.26 12.03
N VAL A 238 -11.66 16.28 11.91
CA VAL A 238 -12.51 15.15 12.29
C VAL A 238 -13.37 14.72 11.13
N SER A 239 -13.65 13.42 11.08
CA SER A 239 -14.72 12.86 10.25
C SER A 239 -15.91 12.62 11.15
N THR A 240 -16.95 13.43 11.01
CA THR A 240 -18.11 13.47 11.90
C THR A 240 -19.34 12.89 11.22
N SER A 241 -20.08 12.06 11.98
CA SER A 241 -21.43 11.63 11.65
C SER A 241 -22.37 12.10 12.76
N LYS A 242 -23.41 12.86 12.38
CA LYS A 242 -24.43 13.40 13.30
C LYS A 242 -25.79 12.81 12.90
N LEU A 243 -26.48 12.19 13.85
CA LEU A 243 -27.75 11.49 13.61
C LEU A 243 -28.84 11.98 14.57
N PRO A 244 -30.11 11.88 14.20
CA PRO A 244 -31.20 12.20 15.10
C PRO A 244 -31.34 11.13 16.19
N LEU A 245 -31.39 11.56 17.44
CA LEU A 245 -31.75 10.73 18.59
C LEU A 245 -33.26 10.65 18.72
N ARG A 246 -33.82 9.44 18.71
CA ARG A 246 -35.29 9.22 18.77
C ARG A 246 -35.69 8.50 20.04
N ASP A 247 -36.85 8.83 20.54
CA ASP A 247 -37.51 8.10 21.62
C ASP A 247 -38.11 6.77 21.10
N PRO A 248 -38.61 5.87 21.98
CA PRO A 248 -39.27 4.63 21.55
C PRO A 248 -40.52 4.83 20.67
N ASN A 249 -41.11 6.03 20.65
CA ASN A 249 -42.25 6.37 19.81
C ASN A 249 -41.83 6.95 18.44
N GLY A 250 -40.52 7.11 18.21
CA GLY A 250 -39.97 7.64 16.96
C GLY A 250 -39.83 9.16 16.91
N HIS A 251 -40.20 9.92 17.96
CA HIS A 251 -40.01 11.36 18.01
C HIS A 251 -38.54 11.72 18.21
N ILE A 252 -38.07 12.75 17.52
CA ILE A 252 -36.73 13.26 17.68
C ILE A 252 -36.64 14.01 19.01
N ILE A 253 -35.76 13.57 19.92
CA ILE A 253 -35.54 14.14 21.23
C ILE A 253 -34.17 14.80 21.37
N GLY A 254 -33.35 14.74 20.33
CA GLY A 254 -32.00 15.29 20.34
C GLY A 254 -31.19 14.80 19.16
N THR A 255 -29.90 14.87 19.30
CA THR A 255 -28.92 14.35 18.33
C THR A 255 -27.88 13.47 19.02
N PHE A 256 -27.26 12.59 18.26
CA PHE A 256 -26.03 11.94 18.71
C PHE A 256 -25.02 11.93 17.57
N GLY A 257 -23.76 11.95 17.93
CA GLY A 257 -22.69 11.97 16.93
C GLY A 257 -21.48 11.14 17.33
N LEU A 258 -20.73 10.81 16.28
CA LEU A 258 -19.46 10.14 16.35
C LEU A 258 -18.47 10.92 15.49
N SER A 259 -17.39 11.40 16.09
CA SER A 259 -16.32 12.11 15.39
C SER A 259 -15.02 11.34 15.55
N ARG A 260 -14.37 11.04 14.43
CA ARG A 260 -13.06 10.40 14.39
C ARG A 260 -11.98 11.41 14.06
N ASP A 261 -10.93 11.49 14.86
CA ASP A 261 -9.78 12.32 14.54
C ASP A 261 -9.07 11.78 13.29
N VAL A 262 -8.97 12.60 12.27
CA VAL A 262 -8.32 12.31 10.99
C VAL A 262 -7.18 13.28 10.69
N THR A 263 -6.70 14.01 11.69
CA THR A 263 -5.68 15.06 11.55
C THR A 263 -4.38 14.52 10.97
N GLU A 264 -3.87 13.41 11.51
CA GLU A 264 -2.66 12.77 11.00
C GLU A 264 -2.81 12.34 9.52
N ARG A 265 -3.98 11.77 9.17
CA ARG A 265 -4.29 11.38 7.80
C ARG A 265 -4.29 12.59 6.86
N LYS A 266 -4.97 13.68 7.24
CA LYS A 266 -5.00 14.93 6.46
C LYS A 266 -3.62 15.54 6.26
N GLN A 267 -2.82 15.61 7.31
CA GLN A 267 -1.45 16.10 7.23
C GLN A 267 -0.56 15.22 6.32
N ALA A 268 -0.74 13.91 6.38
CA ALA A 268 -0.03 12.98 5.50
C ALA A 268 -0.46 13.14 4.03
N GLU A 269 -1.77 13.31 3.76
CA GLU A 269 -2.32 13.56 2.42
C GLU A 269 -1.77 14.89 1.84
N GLU A 270 -1.76 15.96 2.62
CA GLU A 270 -1.21 17.25 2.20
C GLU A 270 0.29 17.19 1.91
N LYS A 271 1.05 16.51 2.79
CA LYS A 271 2.48 16.31 2.59
C LYS A 271 2.79 15.48 1.35
N LEU A 272 2.01 14.42 1.12
CA LEU A 272 2.14 13.57 -0.06
C LEU A 272 1.84 14.37 -1.35
N ALA A 273 0.79 15.18 -1.33
CA ALA A 273 0.43 16.04 -2.46
C ALA A 273 1.52 17.09 -2.76
N ALA A 274 2.14 17.67 -1.74
CA ALA A 274 3.24 18.61 -1.88
C ALA A 274 4.49 17.93 -2.49
N LEU A 275 4.88 16.75 -1.98
CA LEU A 275 6.00 15.97 -2.50
C LEU A 275 5.76 15.51 -3.95
N ALA A 276 4.54 15.09 -4.27
CA ALA A 276 4.19 14.70 -5.64
C ALA A 276 4.30 15.87 -6.64
N ARG A 277 3.95 17.08 -6.20
CA ARG A 277 4.11 18.29 -7.00
C ARG A 277 5.58 18.62 -7.23
N GLU A 278 6.38 18.64 -6.15
CA GLU A 278 7.82 18.89 -6.24
C GLU A 278 8.53 17.88 -7.14
N LEU A 279 8.18 16.59 -7.02
CA LEU A 279 8.76 15.53 -7.86
C LEU A 279 8.40 15.75 -9.34
N ARG A 280 7.15 16.13 -9.63
CA ARG A 280 6.71 16.40 -11.01
C ARG A 280 7.49 17.57 -11.61
N GLU A 281 7.63 18.69 -10.88
CA GLU A 281 8.39 19.84 -11.33
C GLU A 281 9.86 19.49 -11.63
N LYS A 282 10.48 18.67 -10.76
CA LYS A 282 11.86 18.21 -10.97
C LYS A 282 11.98 17.27 -12.19
N ASN A 283 11.02 16.36 -12.38
CA ASN A 283 11.03 15.48 -13.54
C ASN A 283 10.86 16.27 -14.86
N GLU A 284 9.93 17.22 -14.91
CA GLU A 284 9.73 18.08 -16.08
C GLU A 284 11.00 18.88 -16.44
N ALA A 285 11.69 19.42 -15.43
CA ALA A 285 12.95 20.12 -15.64
C ALA A 285 14.06 19.18 -16.17
N LEU A 286 14.17 17.98 -15.60
CA LEU A 286 15.14 16.96 -16.05
C LEU A 286 14.87 16.50 -17.49
N GLU A 287 13.60 16.28 -17.84
CA GLU A 287 13.20 15.92 -19.21
C GLU A 287 13.58 17.02 -20.22
N GLN A 288 13.42 18.29 -19.85
CA GLN A 288 13.84 19.42 -20.70
C GLN A 288 15.36 19.47 -20.89
N ASP A 289 16.15 19.25 -19.82
CA ASP A 289 17.60 19.20 -19.90
C ASP A 289 18.09 18.03 -20.79
N LEU A 290 17.45 16.87 -20.69
CA LEU A 290 17.75 15.71 -21.53
C LEU A 290 17.39 15.94 -22.99
N GLU A 291 16.28 16.57 -23.29
CA GLU A 291 15.91 16.90 -24.68
C GLU A 291 16.90 17.89 -25.30
N MET A 292 17.33 18.90 -24.53
CA MET A 292 18.38 19.82 -25.00
C MET A 292 19.71 19.09 -25.28
N ALA A 293 20.10 18.14 -24.40
CA ALA A 293 21.30 17.33 -24.61
C ALA A 293 21.18 16.46 -25.88
N ARG A 294 19.99 15.91 -26.14
CA ARG A 294 19.68 15.16 -27.36
C ARG A 294 19.82 16.01 -28.61
N GLU A 295 19.24 17.21 -28.61
CA GLU A 295 19.36 18.14 -29.74
C GLU A 295 20.82 18.49 -30.05
N LEU A 296 21.62 18.74 -29.02
CA LEU A 296 23.05 19.00 -29.17
C LEU A 296 23.80 17.80 -29.73
N GLN A 297 23.50 16.60 -29.25
CA GLN A 297 24.13 15.37 -29.75
C GLN A 297 23.75 15.09 -31.22
N GLN A 298 22.49 15.25 -31.59
CA GLN A 298 22.04 15.12 -32.97
C GLN A 298 22.72 16.13 -33.90
N ALA A 299 23.00 17.36 -33.41
CA ALA A 299 23.70 18.36 -34.19
C ALA A 299 25.19 18.00 -34.46
N MET A 300 25.78 17.07 -33.69
CA MET A 300 27.13 16.56 -33.94
C MET A 300 27.18 15.48 -35.04
N LEU A 301 26.05 14.87 -35.38
CA LEU A 301 25.97 13.86 -36.44
C LEU A 301 26.00 14.49 -37.81
N PRO A 302 26.50 13.78 -38.86
CA PRO A 302 26.53 14.30 -40.21
C PRO A 302 25.13 14.55 -40.77
N HIS A 303 24.73 15.81 -40.93
CA HIS A 303 23.46 16.17 -41.59
C HIS A 303 23.49 16.10 -43.08
N ARG A 304 24.70 16.15 -43.69
CA ARG A 304 24.94 16.07 -45.13
C ARG A 304 26.20 15.25 -45.38
N TYR A 305 26.13 14.34 -46.33
CA TYR A 305 27.30 13.58 -46.73
C TYR A 305 28.17 14.35 -47.70
N PRO A 306 29.50 14.19 -47.62
CA PRO A 306 30.38 14.76 -48.59
C PRO A 306 30.21 14.08 -49.98
N HIS A 307 30.25 14.85 -51.04
CA HIS A 307 30.20 14.33 -52.41
C HIS A 307 31.60 13.91 -52.89
N PHE A 308 31.66 12.79 -53.59
CA PHE A 308 32.88 12.22 -54.14
C PHE A 308 32.73 11.94 -55.64
N PRO A 309 33.41 12.70 -56.58
CA PRO A 309 34.15 13.95 -56.29
C PRO A 309 33.19 15.11 -55.91
N HIS A 310 33.76 16.25 -55.47
CA HIS A 310 33.03 17.37 -54.85
C HIS A 310 31.85 17.90 -55.69
N HIS A 311 31.96 17.87 -57.03
CA HIS A 311 30.97 18.43 -57.93
C HIS A 311 30.08 17.37 -58.61
N ALA A 312 30.19 16.08 -58.20
CA ALA A 312 29.39 15.03 -58.76
C ALA A 312 27.90 15.20 -58.42
N SER A 313 27.05 14.92 -59.41
CA SER A 313 25.63 14.72 -59.14
C SER A 313 25.41 13.40 -58.33
N GLU A 314 24.24 13.23 -57.76
CA GLU A 314 23.94 11.99 -57.01
C GLU A 314 24.13 10.70 -57.83
N GLU A 315 23.87 10.75 -59.12
CA GLU A 315 24.04 9.62 -60.04
C GLU A 315 25.51 9.33 -60.38
N GLU A 316 26.36 10.39 -60.30
CA GLU A 316 27.80 10.32 -60.63
C GLU A 316 28.69 10.12 -59.42
N MET A 317 28.11 10.00 -58.21
CA MET A 317 28.89 9.79 -56.97
C MET A 317 29.62 8.45 -57.00
N ALA A 318 30.92 8.48 -56.74
CA ALA A 318 31.76 7.30 -56.59
C ALA A 318 31.51 6.53 -55.27
N VAL A 319 30.90 7.19 -54.30
CA VAL A 319 30.47 6.59 -53.04
C VAL A 319 29.26 7.30 -52.50
N ARG A 320 28.31 6.53 -51.97
CA ARG A 320 27.10 7.01 -51.31
C ARG A 320 27.09 6.52 -49.89
N PHE A 321 26.48 7.31 -48.98
CA PHE A 321 26.33 6.97 -47.60
C PHE A 321 24.87 6.96 -47.19
N TYR A 322 24.56 6.09 -46.23
CA TYR A 322 23.28 6.02 -45.55
C TYR A 322 23.56 5.75 -44.06
N HIS A 323 22.74 6.26 -43.15
CA HIS A 323 22.82 5.89 -41.74
C HIS A 323 21.43 5.69 -41.15
N PHE A 324 21.40 4.89 -40.08
CA PHE A 324 20.31 4.79 -39.14
C PHE A 324 20.88 5.01 -37.75
N TYR A 325 20.28 5.91 -36.98
CA TYR A 325 20.72 6.24 -35.64
C TYR A 325 19.54 6.31 -34.71
N HIS A 326 19.52 5.49 -33.66
CA HIS A 326 18.41 5.39 -32.74
C HIS A 326 18.92 5.24 -31.31
N PRO A 327 18.85 6.29 -30.45
CA PRO A 327 19.15 6.21 -29.05
C PRO A 327 18.14 5.32 -28.32
N SER A 328 18.61 4.45 -27.40
CA SER A 328 17.77 3.63 -26.53
C SER A 328 17.09 4.46 -25.44
N THR A 329 17.72 5.58 -25.07
CA THR A 329 17.23 6.57 -24.11
C THR A 329 17.16 7.95 -24.76
N SER A 330 17.11 9.03 -23.98
CA SER A 330 17.10 10.39 -24.54
C SER A 330 18.39 10.74 -25.27
N VAL A 331 19.54 10.21 -24.85
CA VAL A 331 20.88 10.43 -25.40
C VAL A 331 21.60 9.11 -25.58
N SER A 332 22.57 9.03 -26.48
CA SER A 332 23.24 7.79 -26.92
C SER A 332 24.74 7.77 -26.62
N GLY A 333 25.27 6.56 -26.37
CA GLY A 333 26.70 6.29 -26.35
C GLY A 333 27.32 6.13 -27.72
N ASP A 334 26.52 5.89 -28.75
CA ASP A 334 26.96 5.70 -30.11
C ASP A 334 27.36 7.03 -30.77
N PHE A 335 28.39 6.98 -31.59
CA PHE A 335 28.82 8.11 -32.42
C PHE A 335 29.40 7.62 -33.73
N PHE A 336 29.17 8.35 -34.82
CA PHE A 336 29.85 8.11 -36.08
C PHE A 336 30.18 9.44 -36.79
N GLU A 337 31.21 9.40 -37.64
CA GLU A 337 31.59 10.54 -38.48
C GLU A 337 32.07 10.06 -39.86
N ILE A 338 31.80 10.85 -40.88
CA ILE A 338 32.19 10.60 -42.27
C ILE A 338 33.10 11.72 -42.73
N PHE A 339 34.32 11.36 -43.16
CA PHE A 339 35.35 12.30 -43.54
C PHE A 339 35.59 12.31 -45.03
N LYS A 340 35.77 13.49 -45.58
CA LYS A 340 36.33 13.71 -46.88
C LYS A 340 37.80 14.10 -46.75
N LEU A 341 38.71 13.16 -47.07
CA LEU A 341 40.16 13.41 -47.01
C LEU A 341 40.65 14.01 -48.33
N SER A 342 40.06 13.58 -49.47
CA SER A 342 40.28 14.16 -50.81
C SER A 342 39.06 13.85 -51.70
N ASP A 343 39.08 14.21 -52.97
CA ASP A 343 38.03 13.83 -53.92
C ASP A 343 37.96 12.31 -54.20
N THR A 344 38.97 11.56 -53.80
CA THR A 344 39.07 10.11 -54.00
C THR A 344 39.20 9.34 -52.72
N ARG A 345 39.24 9.98 -51.51
CA ARG A 345 39.42 9.33 -50.23
C ARG A 345 38.31 9.67 -49.27
N ALA A 346 37.62 8.65 -48.83
CA ALA A 346 36.55 8.73 -47.84
C ALA A 346 36.93 7.97 -46.56
N GLY A 347 36.72 8.57 -45.38
CA GLY A 347 36.87 7.91 -44.09
C GLY A 347 35.52 7.72 -43.41
N VAL A 348 35.32 6.61 -42.71
CA VAL A 348 34.17 6.35 -41.86
C VAL A 348 34.66 5.91 -40.48
N PHE A 349 34.28 6.64 -39.46
CA PHE A 349 34.51 6.30 -38.07
C PHE A 349 33.18 5.97 -37.39
N ILE A 350 33.15 4.90 -36.60
CA ILE A 350 32.03 4.50 -35.74
C ILE A 350 32.57 4.10 -34.39
N CYS A 351 31.92 4.46 -33.33
CA CYS A 351 32.22 4.00 -32.00
C CYS A 351 30.96 3.82 -31.16
N ASP A 352 31.09 2.95 -30.17
CA ASP A 352 30.10 2.70 -29.13
C ASP A 352 30.76 2.76 -27.77
N VAL A 353 30.21 3.59 -26.87
CA VAL A 353 30.71 3.80 -25.52
C VAL A 353 29.98 2.86 -24.55
N MET A 354 30.73 2.13 -23.75
CA MET A 354 30.21 1.23 -22.74
C MET A 354 29.07 1.83 -21.92
N GLY A 355 27.91 1.17 -21.96
CA GLY A 355 26.68 1.57 -21.24
C GLY A 355 25.85 2.60 -22.01
N HIS A 356 24.77 3.04 -21.42
CA HIS A 356 23.80 3.94 -22.07
C HIS A 356 23.51 5.19 -21.22
N GLY A 357 22.85 6.16 -21.82
CA GLY A 357 22.38 7.38 -21.19
C GLY A 357 23.44 8.47 -21.07
N VAL A 358 23.25 9.40 -20.15
CA VAL A 358 24.01 10.67 -20.07
C VAL A 358 25.53 10.46 -19.97
N ARG A 359 25.98 9.44 -19.21
CA ARG A 359 27.42 9.19 -19.04
C ARG A 359 28.06 8.76 -20.34
N ALA A 360 27.46 7.81 -21.05
CA ALA A 360 27.93 7.35 -22.34
C ALA A 360 27.91 8.49 -23.37
N ALA A 361 26.86 9.29 -23.40
CA ALA A 361 26.71 10.44 -24.27
C ALA A 361 27.81 11.52 -24.07
N LEU A 362 28.21 11.76 -22.83
CA LEU A 362 29.31 12.69 -22.52
C LEU A 362 30.66 12.17 -23.04
N VAL A 363 30.92 10.86 -22.91
CA VAL A 363 32.13 10.24 -23.47
C VAL A 363 32.08 10.23 -24.99
N ALA A 364 30.93 9.93 -25.62
CA ALA A 364 30.76 10.01 -27.08
C ALA A 364 31.02 11.44 -27.60
N SER A 365 30.54 12.46 -26.89
CA SER A 365 30.83 13.88 -27.21
C SER A 365 32.32 14.20 -27.06
N THR A 366 32.98 13.62 -26.07
CA THR A 366 34.44 13.75 -25.88
C THR A 366 35.19 13.09 -27.03
N VAL A 367 34.79 11.86 -27.42
CA VAL A 367 35.36 11.17 -28.58
C VAL A 367 35.20 12.01 -29.84
N SER A 368 34.01 12.56 -30.10
CA SER A 368 33.76 13.45 -31.24
C SER A 368 34.73 14.65 -31.30
N ALA A 369 34.93 15.31 -30.14
CA ALA A 369 35.86 16.42 -30.05
C ALA A 369 37.32 16.00 -30.32
N LEU A 370 37.76 14.86 -29.78
CA LEU A 370 39.12 14.32 -29.99
C LEU A 370 39.32 13.91 -31.44
N VAL A 371 38.35 13.28 -32.07
CA VAL A 371 38.35 12.93 -33.50
C VAL A 371 38.56 14.21 -34.35
N GLY A 372 37.87 15.31 -34.04
CA GLY A 372 38.06 16.59 -34.69
C GLY A 372 39.45 17.17 -34.58
N GLN A 373 40.18 16.91 -33.47
CA GLN A 373 41.57 17.34 -33.26
C GLN A 373 42.59 16.47 -33.99
N LEU A 374 42.28 15.22 -34.30
CA LEU A 374 43.17 14.20 -34.86
C LEU A 374 43.04 14.08 -36.39
N ARG A 375 42.42 15.05 -37.07
CA ARG A 375 42.19 14.99 -38.54
C ARG A 375 43.42 14.78 -39.40
N ASP A 376 44.58 15.23 -38.95
CA ASP A 376 45.86 15.04 -39.66
C ASP A 376 46.32 13.56 -39.75
N TYR A 377 45.77 12.70 -38.88
CA TYR A 377 46.09 11.28 -38.79
C TYR A 377 45.09 10.38 -39.50
N LEU A 378 44.02 10.91 -40.07
CA LEU A 378 42.96 10.13 -40.74
C LEU A 378 43.45 9.30 -41.94
N GLY A 379 44.63 9.63 -42.49
CA GLY A 379 45.25 8.85 -43.54
C GLY A 379 45.87 7.49 -43.09
N TYR A 380 45.93 7.25 -41.79
CA TYR A 380 46.60 6.10 -41.16
C TYR A 380 45.70 5.53 -40.07
N PRO A 381 44.82 4.57 -40.37
CA PRO A 381 43.78 4.07 -39.45
C PRO A 381 44.31 3.63 -38.07
N GLY A 382 45.37 2.84 -38.03
CA GLY A 382 45.93 2.35 -36.77
C GLY A 382 46.56 3.47 -35.93
N GLU A 383 47.30 4.39 -36.54
CA GLU A 383 47.90 5.54 -35.86
C GLU A 383 46.80 6.49 -35.34
N PHE A 384 45.73 6.69 -36.10
CA PHE A 384 44.58 7.48 -35.68
C PHE A 384 43.92 6.90 -34.42
N LEU A 385 43.62 5.58 -34.41
CA LEU A 385 43.03 4.93 -33.24
C LEU A 385 43.98 4.93 -32.04
N PHE A 386 45.28 4.74 -32.27
CA PHE A 386 46.31 4.79 -31.21
C PHE A 386 46.34 6.17 -30.53
N ARG A 387 46.32 7.25 -31.31
CA ARG A 387 46.30 8.62 -30.77
C ARG A 387 44.99 8.94 -30.09
N LEU A 388 43.90 8.51 -30.66
CA LEU A 388 42.55 8.66 -30.06
C LEU A 388 42.48 7.94 -28.70
N ASN A 389 43.01 6.71 -28.62
CA ASN A 389 43.09 5.95 -27.37
C ASN A 389 43.86 6.74 -26.28
N ARG A 390 45.05 7.25 -26.63
CA ARG A 390 45.87 8.01 -25.68
C ARG A 390 45.18 9.29 -25.21
N ALA A 391 44.58 10.03 -26.13
CA ALA A 391 43.85 11.25 -25.80
C ALA A 391 42.63 10.98 -24.91
N LEU A 392 41.85 9.93 -25.23
CA LEU A 392 40.70 9.50 -24.44
C LEU A 392 41.12 9.06 -23.04
N ARG A 393 42.15 8.23 -22.93
CA ARG A 393 42.74 7.79 -21.65
C ARG A 393 43.11 8.96 -20.76
N SER A 394 43.87 9.92 -21.32
CA SER A 394 44.28 11.11 -20.58
C SER A 394 43.09 11.94 -20.11
N THR A 395 41.99 11.98 -20.87
CA THR A 395 40.79 12.71 -20.50
C THR A 395 39.97 12.00 -19.40
N LEU A 396 39.98 10.65 -19.41
CA LEU A 396 39.24 9.82 -18.47
C LEU A 396 40.05 9.37 -17.24
N GLU A 397 41.33 9.81 -17.11
CA GLU A 397 42.28 9.36 -16.07
C GLU A 397 41.72 9.51 -14.64
N TYR A 398 40.88 10.52 -14.38
CA TYR A 398 40.32 10.79 -13.07
C TYR A 398 38.91 10.26 -12.90
N SER A 399 38.40 9.45 -13.83
CA SER A 399 37.09 8.82 -13.68
C SER A 399 37.14 7.69 -12.66
N GLU A 400 36.25 7.72 -11.66
CA GLU A 400 36.12 6.64 -10.67
C GLU A 400 35.61 5.31 -11.27
N VAL A 401 34.98 5.38 -12.44
CA VAL A 401 34.43 4.23 -13.16
C VAL A 401 35.24 4.04 -14.44
N PRO A 402 35.74 2.82 -14.73
CA PRO A 402 36.41 2.55 -16.00
C PRO A 402 35.43 2.75 -17.15
N LEU A 403 35.71 3.74 -17.99
CA LEU A 403 34.93 4.08 -19.20
C LEU A 403 35.79 3.75 -20.41
N PHE A 404 35.22 3.05 -21.38
CA PHE A 404 35.90 2.68 -22.63
C PHE A 404 34.89 2.72 -23.79
N ALA A 405 35.41 2.75 -25.00
CA ALA A 405 34.59 2.74 -26.20
C ALA A 405 35.14 1.72 -27.21
N SER A 406 34.28 0.90 -27.78
CA SER A 406 34.63 0.15 -28.98
C SER A 406 34.66 1.13 -30.18
N ALA A 407 35.56 0.94 -31.13
CA ALA A 407 35.63 1.81 -32.29
C ALA A 407 36.16 1.10 -33.54
N PHE A 408 35.68 1.52 -34.68
CA PHE A 408 36.16 1.08 -35.98
C PHE A 408 36.42 2.30 -36.87
N TYR A 409 37.58 2.33 -37.51
CA TYR A 409 37.92 3.36 -38.48
C TYR A 409 38.30 2.75 -39.81
N LEU A 410 37.65 3.18 -40.87
CA LEU A 410 37.78 2.72 -42.26
C LEU A 410 38.18 3.88 -43.15
N LEU A 411 39.16 3.66 -44.05
CA LEU A 411 39.60 4.59 -45.07
C LEU A 411 39.49 3.88 -46.43
N ALA A 412 38.62 4.43 -47.29
CA ALA A 412 38.47 4.00 -48.70
C ALA A 412 39.27 4.93 -49.63
N ASP A 413 40.20 4.36 -50.42
CA ASP A 413 40.91 5.04 -51.50
C ASP A 413 40.29 4.58 -52.86
N LEU A 414 39.34 5.39 -53.34
CA LEU A 414 38.55 5.09 -54.56
C LEU A 414 39.41 5.07 -55.84
N ALA A 415 40.50 5.88 -55.85
CA ALA A 415 41.42 5.92 -57.01
C ALA A 415 42.28 4.65 -57.11
N LYS A 416 42.76 4.14 -55.96
CA LYS A 416 43.52 2.94 -55.89
C LYS A 416 42.70 1.65 -55.89
N GLY A 417 41.38 1.77 -55.47
CA GLY A 417 40.57 0.61 -55.21
C GLY A 417 41.04 -0.14 -53.95
N GLU A 418 41.45 0.57 -52.93
CA GLU A 418 41.99 0.04 -51.70
C GLU A 418 41.16 0.45 -50.51
N LEU A 419 40.91 -0.48 -49.62
CA LEU A 419 40.30 -0.25 -48.30
C LEU A 419 41.33 -0.50 -47.23
N ARG A 420 41.54 0.46 -46.32
CA ARG A 420 42.35 0.31 -45.11
C ARG A 420 41.48 0.52 -43.87
N TYR A 421 41.73 -0.24 -42.84
CA TYR A 421 40.95 -0.09 -41.60
C TYR A 421 41.75 -0.57 -40.38
N ALA A 422 41.30 -0.09 -39.21
CA ALA A 422 41.74 -0.57 -37.91
C ALA A 422 40.55 -0.73 -36.99
N ASN A 423 40.62 -1.69 -36.07
CA ASN A 423 39.57 -2.07 -35.14
C ASN A 423 40.04 -1.97 -33.69
N ALA A 424 39.29 -1.30 -32.86
CA ALA A 424 39.46 -1.15 -31.41
C ALA A 424 38.33 -1.85 -30.66
N GLY A 425 38.23 -3.19 -30.78
CA GLY A 425 37.24 -3.99 -30.07
C GLY A 425 35.79 -3.82 -30.54
N HIS A 426 35.58 -3.28 -31.73
CA HIS A 426 34.25 -3.03 -32.30
C HIS A 426 33.75 -4.24 -33.12
N PRO A 427 32.42 -4.46 -33.22
CA PRO A 427 31.86 -5.47 -34.09
C PRO A 427 32.41 -5.36 -35.52
N TYR A 428 32.69 -6.51 -36.15
CA TYR A 428 33.22 -6.48 -37.51
C TYR A 428 32.15 -6.00 -38.49
N PRO A 429 32.45 -4.97 -39.31
CA PRO A 429 31.55 -4.54 -40.38
C PRO A 429 31.27 -5.68 -41.37
N LEU A 430 30.11 -5.67 -41.99
CA LEU A 430 29.79 -6.60 -43.08
C LEU A 430 30.12 -5.96 -44.41
N ARG A 431 30.80 -6.75 -45.28
CA ARG A 431 31.01 -6.39 -46.67
C ARG A 431 30.11 -7.22 -47.56
N VAL A 432 29.32 -6.57 -48.39
CA VAL A 432 28.64 -7.16 -49.51
C VAL A 432 29.49 -6.90 -50.74
N HIS A 433 30.19 -7.95 -51.17
CA HIS A 433 31.05 -7.86 -52.33
C HIS A 433 30.32 -8.29 -53.61
N CYS A 434 30.20 -7.36 -54.54
CA CYS A 434 29.46 -7.58 -55.79
C CYS A 434 30.44 -7.80 -56.94
N THR A 435 30.37 -8.97 -57.56
CA THR A 435 31.00 -9.26 -58.85
C THR A 435 29.95 -9.29 -59.96
N ARG A 436 30.35 -9.39 -61.24
CA ARG A 436 29.40 -9.41 -62.36
C ARG A 436 28.39 -10.57 -62.29
N ASP A 437 28.76 -11.66 -61.63
CA ASP A 437 27.98 -12.90 -61.63
C ASP A 437 27.47 -13.30 -60.24
N ARG A 438 27.95 -12.66 -59.15
CA ARG A 438 27.64 -13.05 -57.77
C ARG A 438 27.85 -11.93 -56.79
N ALA A 439 26.98 -11.87 -55.79
CA ALA A 439 27.17 -11.07 -54.59
C ALA A 439 27.38 -12.00 -53.38
N ASP A 440 28.41 -11.74 -52.58
CA ASP A 440 28.75 -12.50 -51.38
C ASP A 440 28.86 -11.55 -50.17
N THR A 441 28.31 -11.98 -49.02
CA THR A 441 28.36 -11.23 -47.79
C THR A 441 29.25 -11.91 -46.78
N TYR A 442 30.22 -11.18 -46.24
CA TYR A 442 31.15 -11.69 -45.23
C TYR A 442 31.62 -10.56 -44.30
N PRO A 443 32.02 -10.92 -43.05
CA PRO A 443 32.64 -9.97 -42.14
C PRO A 443 33.95 -9.42 -42.66
N LEU A 444 34.18 -8.12 -42.46
CA LEU A 444 35.46 -7.47 -42.79
C LEU A 444 36.50 -7.75 -41.69
N ASN A 445 36.98 -9.01 -41.63
CA ASN A 445 37.93 -9.45 -40.63
C ASN A 445 39.33 -9.02 -41.02
N GLY A 446 40.00 -8.27 -40.11
CA GLY A 446 41.42 -8.04 -40.20
C GLY A 446 42.22 -9.21 -39.62
N SER A 447 43.52 -9.21 -39.84
CA SER A 447 44.44 -10.22 -39.26
C SER A 447 44.53 -10.11 -37.73
N GLU A 448 44.42 -8.91 -37.18
CA GLU A 448 44.48 -8.59 -35.76
C GLU A 448 43.63 -7.38 -35.44
N HIS A 449 43.16 -7.28 -34.21
CA HIS A 449 42.45 -6.11 -33.68
C HIS A 449 43.03 -5.67 -32.33
N GLY A 450 42.93 -4.40 -32.00
CA GLY A 450 43.28 -3.84 -30.70
C GLY A 450 42.15 -3.95 -29.69
N PRO A 451 42.44 -3.71 -28.41
CA PRO A 451 41.42 -3.60 -27.37
C PRO A 451 40.57 -2.30 -27.56
N ALA A 452 39.41 -2.23 -26.92
CA ALA A 452 38.62 -1.03 -26.90
C ALA A 452 39.41 0.21 -26.41
N LEU A 453 39.06 1.38 -26.95
CA LEU A 453 39.68 2.66 -26.60
C LEU A 453 39.48 2.98 -25.13
N GLY A 454 40.49 3.51 -24.46
CA GLY A 454 40.42 3.90 -23.06
C GLY A 454 40.80 2.81 -22.06
N LEU A 455 41.02 1.53 -22.50
CA LEU A 455 41.38 0.43 -21.59
C LEU A 455 42.85 0.37 -21.23
N PHE A 456 43.77 0.47 -22.23
CA PHE A 456 45.18 0.26 -22.03
C PHE A 456 46.02 1.39 -22.64
N ASP A 457 47.10 1.81 -21.98
CA ASP A 457 47.98 2.91 -22.45
C ASP A 457 48.75 2.53 -23.69
N ASP A 458 49.28 1.30 -23.75
CA ASP A 458 50.14 0.81 -24.82
C ASP A 458 49.37 -0.07 -25.84
N ALA A 459 48.06 0.21 -26.04
CA ALA A 459 47.25 -0.52 -26.98
C ALA A 459 47.74 -0.28 -28.42
N ALA A 460 47.90 -1.37 -29.19
CA ALA A 460 48.24 -1.29 -30.61
C ALA A 460 47.03 -1.60 -31.49
N TYR A 461 46.89 -0.85 -32.57
CA TYR A 461 45.79 -0.98 -33.53
C TYR A 461 46.39 -1.22 -34.93
N PRO A 462 46.64 -2.47 -35.31
CA PRO A 462 47.26 -2.78 -36.60
C PRO A 462 46.36 -2.40 -37.76
N ASP A 463 46.97 -1.85 -38.83
CA ASP A 463 46.30 -1.60 -40.08
C ASP A 463 46.01 -2.92 -40.84
N SER A 464 44.79 -3.09 -41.26
CA SER A 464 44.35 -4.12 -42.18
C SER A 464 44.02 -3.47 -43.53
N HIS A 465 44.20 -4.20 -44.62
CA HIS A 465 43.90 -3.70 -45.96
C HIS A 465 43.27 -4.79 -46.83
N CYS A 466 42.42 -4.39 -47.76
CA CYS A 466 41.90 -5.27 -48.77
C CYS A 466 41.53 -4.46 -50.06
N GLU A 467 41.28 -5.15 -51.17
CA GLU A 467 40.80 -4.53 -52.41
C GLU A 467 39.38 -3.99 -52.20
N LEU A 468 39.08 -2.81 -52.77
CA LEU A 468 37.76 -2.21 -52.82
C LEU A 468 37.26 -2.25 -54.27
N SER A 469 36.15 -2.93 -54.51
CA SER A 469 35.59 -3.11 -55.83
C SER A 469 34.38 -2.19 -56.06
N PRO A 470 34.07 -1.83 -57.34
CA PRO A 470 32.81 -1.16 -57.63
C PRO A 470 31.61 -2.01 -57.18
N HIS A 471 30.56 -1.34 -56.71
CA HIS A 471 29.35 -1.95 -56.20
C HIS A 471 29.51 -2.69 -54.86
N ASP A 472 30.67 -2.59 -54.21
CA ASP A 472 30.79 -3.04 -52.81
C ASP A 472 29.94 -2.22 -51.90
N THR A 473 29.28 -2.85 -50.92
CA THR A 473 28.59 -2.17 -49.84
C THR A 473 29.23 -2.59 -48.51
N LEU A 474 29.58 -1.61 -47.70
CA LEU A 474 30.14 -1.78 -46.34
C LEU A 474 29.13 -1.33 -45.32
N LEU A 475 28.82 -2.20 -44.36
CA LEU A 475 27.90 -1.93 -43.26
C LEU A 475 28.65 -1.94 -41.93
N LEU A 476 28.77 -0.77 -41.31
CA LEU A 476 29.34 -0.59 -39.99
C LEU A 476 28.16 -0.43 -39.02
N PHE A 477 28.19 -1.07 -37.87
CA PHE A 477 27.07 -1.03 -36.92
C PHE A 477 27.53 -1.33 -35.50
N THR A 478 26.80 -0.81 -34.52
CA THR A 478 26.95 -1.09 -33.10
C THR A 478 26.19 -2.34 -32.69
N ASP A 479 26.50 -2.90 -31.51
CA ASP A 479 25.95 -4.17 -31.05
C ASP A 479 24.45 -4.11 -30.76
N GLY A 480 23.88 -2.92 -30.44
CA GLY A 480 22.45 -2.73 -30.30
C GLY A 480 21.60 -3.13 -31.52
N LEU A 481 22.23 -3.30 -32.70
CA LEU A 481 21.54 -3.80 -33.89
C LEU A 481 21.33 -5.33 -33.88
N PHE A 482 22.18 -6.09 -33.16
CA PHE A 482 22.16 -7.56 -33.16
C PHE A 482 22.09 -8.20 -31.77
N GLU A 483 22.20 -7.42 -30.67
CA GLU A 483 21.95 -7.91 -29.31
C GLU A 483 20.50 -7.63 -28.86
N VAL A 484 19.55 -7.96 -29.73
CA VAL A 484 18.13 -7.66 -29.50
C VAL A 484 17.39 -8.88 -28.98
N GLU A 485 16.72 -8.75 -27.85
CA GLU A 485 15.94 -9.81 -27.23
C GLU A 485 14.52 -9.89 -27.81
N GLY A 486 14.14 -11.08 -28.28
CA GLY A 486 12.78 -11.38 -28.72
C GLY A 486 11.83 -11.74 -27.57
N PRO A 487 10.51 -11.84 -27.83
CA PRO A 487 9.49 -12.13 -26.80
C PRO A 487 9.69 -13.47 -26.06
N GLY A 488 10.41 -14.42 -26.68
CA GLY A 488 10.67 -15.76 -26.13
C GLY A 488 11.99 -15.87 -25.38
N GLY A 489 12.76 -14.78 -25.21
CA GLY A 489 14.12 -14.81 -24.66
C GLY A 489 15.20 -15.22 -25.65
N ASP A 490 14.87 -15.39 -26.93
CA ASP A 490 15.82 -15.59 -28.02
C ASP A 490 16.54 -14.27 -28.31
N ILE A 491 17.82 -14.36 -28.70
CA ILE A 491 18.62 -13.19 -29.09
C ILE A 491 18.74 -13.13 -30.62
N TYR A 492 18.57 -11.93 -31.18
CA TYR A 492 18.93 -11.63 -32.55
C TYR A 492 20.43 -11.40 -32.62
N ASP A 493 21.18 -12.47 -32.84
CA ASP A 493 22.64 -12.47 -32.80
C ASP A 493 23.28 -11.97 -34.11
N TYR A 494 24.61 -11.77 -34.09
CA TYR A 494 25.40 -11.38 -35.26
C TYR A 494 25.21 -12.31 -36.46
N ARG A 495 25.00 -13.61 -36.27
CA ARG A 495 24.76 -14.58 -37.33
C ARG A 495 23.44 -14.29 -38.03
N ARG A 496 22.38 -14.00 -37.27
CA ARG A 496 21.07 -13.62 -37.87
C ARG A 496 21.19 -12.32 -38.65
N LEU A 497 21.96 -11.35 -38.19
CA LEU A 497 22.23 -10.12 -38.92
C LEU A 497 22.95 -10.40 -40.24
N LEU A 498 24.00 -11.24 -40.23
CA LEU A 498 24.71 -11.66 -41.43
C LEU A 498 23.78 -12.33 -42.43
N ASP A 499 22.91 -13.25 -41.98
CA ASP A 499 21.91 -13.93 -42.82
C ASP A 499 20.89 -12.94 -43.38
N ALA A 500 20.44 -11.95 -42.59
CA ALA A 500 19.49 -10.93 -43.05
C ALA A 500 20.08 -10.03 -44.12
N VAL A 501 21.33 -9.61 -43.99
CA VAL A 501 22.06 -8.84 -45.00
C VAL A 501 22.30 -9.69 -46.23
N ASN A 502 22.72 -10.94 -46.10
CA ASN A 502 22.98 -11.84 -47.19
C ASN A 502 21.72 -12.13 -48.06
N LYS A 503 20.53 -12.21 -47.45
CA LYS A 503 19.25 -12.35 -48.18
C LYS A 503 18.95 -11.12 -49.05
N ARG A 504 19.48 -9.96 -48.71
CA ARG A 504 19.21 -8.64 -49.34
C ARG A 504 20.40 -8.09 -50.11
N ARG A 505 21.44 -8.89 -50.33
CA ARG A 505 22.71 -8.46 -50.91
C ARG A 505 22.61 -7.85 -52.35
N GLU A 506 21.52 -8.07 -53.02
CA GLU A 506 21.26 -7.52 -54.37
C GLU A 506 20.50 -6.19 -54.33
N LEU A 507 20.04 -5.76 -53.15
CA LEU A 507 19.31 -4.50 -52.98
C LEU A 507 20.30 -3.31 -52.85
N PRO A 508 19.89 -2.11 -53.27
CA PRO A 508 20.63 -0.89 -52.95
C PRO A 508 20.83 -0.74 -51.43
N ALA A 509 21.95 -0.17 -51.01
CA ALA A 509 22.34 -0.07 -49.58
C ALA A 509 21.23 0.55 -48.71
N PHE A 510 20.56 1.60 -49.19
CA PHE A 510 19.46 2.25 -48.48
C PHE A 510 18.31 1.26 -48.20
N GLN A 511 17.86 0.54 -49.24
CA GLN A 511 16.73 -0.38 -49.10
C GLN A 511 17.11 -1.60 -48.26
N MET A 512 18.33 -2.14 -48.43
CA MET A 512 18.87 -3.23 -47.63
C MET A 512 18.89 -2.86 -46.12
N CYS A 513 19.41 -1.69 -45.76
CA CYS A 513 19.45 -1.21 -44.37
C CYS A 513 18.05 -1.06 -43.81
N HIS A 514 17.13 -0.47 -44.54
CA HIS A 514 15.75 -0.28 -44.09
C HIS A 514 15.06 -1.62 -43.79
N GLU A 515 15.15 -2.59 -44.71
CA GLU A 515 14.53 -3.89 -44.53
C GLU A 515 15.19 -4.73 -43.40
N VAL A 516 16.52 -4.57 -43.18
CA VAL A 516 17.22 -5.20 -42.05
C VAL A 516 16.70 -4.64 -40.72
N ILE A 517 16.60 -3.32 -40.63
CA ILE A 517 16.08 -2.66 -39.41
C ILE A 517 14.64 -3.11 -39.15
N GLU A 518 13.78 -3.15 -40.15
CA GLU A 518 12.41 -3.65 -39.99
C GLU A 518 12.36 -5.13 -39.57
N GLU A 519 13.30 -5.96 -40.02
CA GLU A 519 13.41 -7.36 -39.58
C GLU A 519 13.77 -7.45 -38.11
N VAL A 520 14.74 -6.66 -37.65
CA VAL A 520 15.14 -6.59 -36.21
C VAL A 520 13.99 -6.07 -35.35
N GLN A 521 13.30 -5.00 -35.78
CA GLN A 521 12.15 -4.47 -35.05
C GLN A 521 10.98 -5.46 -34.99
N ARG A 522 10.74 -6.23 -36.03
CA ARG A 522 9.74 -7.30 -36.01
C ARG A 522 10.13 -8.44 -35.08
N PHE A 523 11.43 -8.76 -35.01
CA PHE A 523 11.94 -9.77 -34.10
C PHE A 523 11.74 -9.37 -32.63
N SER A 524 11.94 -8.10 -32.28
CA SER A 524 11.65 -7.57 -30.95
C SER A 524 10.15 -7.44 -30.63
N ALA A 525 9.26 -7.80 -31.57
CA ALA A 525 7.80 -7.61 -31.49
C ALA A 525 7.40 -6.15 -31.22
N GLY A 526 8.12 -5.20 -31.78
CA GLY A 526 7.87 -3.76 -31.61
C GLY A 526 8.28 -3.19 -30.25
N ARG A 527 9.06 -3.94 -29.45
CA ARG A 527 9.73 -3.37 -28.27
C ARG A 527 10.79 -2.37 -28.73
N HIS A 528 11.04 -1.38 -27.90
CA HIS A 528 12.15 -0.47 -28.11
C HIS A 528 13.47 -1.26 -28.07
N PHE A 529 14.46 -0.80 -28.82
CA PHE A 529 15.82 -1.34 -28.72
C PHE A 529 16.31 -1.22 -27.26
N SER A 530 16.95 -2.26 -26.78
CA SER A 530 17.51 -2.32 -25.41
C SER A 530 18.80 -1.52 -25.25
N ASP A 531 19.49 -1.27 -26.36
CA ASP A 531 20.69 -0.48 -26.44
C ASP A 531 20.64 0.50 -27.60
N ASP A 532 21.60 1.42 -27.65
CA ASP A 532 21.74 2.39 -28.72
C ASP A 532 22.05 1.68 -30.04
N VAL A 533 21.49 2.16 -31.14
CA VAL A 533 21.68 1.56 -32.47
C VAL A 533 22.23 2.58 -33.44
N CYS A 534 23.41 2.31 -33.94
CA CYS A 534 24.00 3.04 -35.03
C CYS A 534 24.35 2.07 -36.17
N LEU A 535 23.89 2.39 -37.39
CA LEU A 535 24.23 1.68 -38.63
C LEU A 535 24.67 2.69 -39.66
N VAL A 536 25.83 2.49 -40.24
CA VAL A 536 26.35 3.31 -41.35
C VAL A 536 26.64 2.41 -42.55
N ALA A 537 26.05 2.72 -43.68
CA ALA A 537 26.30 2.05 -44.94
C ALA A 537 27.12 2.95 -45.87
N MET A 538 28.14 2.38 -46.51
CA MET A 538 28.93 2.99 -47.56
C MET A 538 28.81 2.13 -48.82
N GLU A 539 28.18 2.65 -49.89
CA GLU A 539 27.98 1.99 -51.18
C GLU A 539 28.96 2.58 -52.19
N VAL A 540 29.75 1.73 -52.84
CA VAL A 540 30.72 2.14 -53.86
C VAL A 540 30.05 2.13 -55.22
N GLY A 541 30.04 3.25 -55.89
CA GLY A 541 29.50 3.42 -57.25
C GLY A 541 30.34 2.74 -58.33
N PRO A 542 29.87 2.77 -59.57
CA PRO A 542 30.66 2.29 -60.71
C PRO A 542 31.98 3.11 -60.82
N ARG A 543 33.07 2.47 -61.28
CA ARG A 543 34.34 3.17 -61.49
C ARG A 543 34.15 4.22 -62.60
N HIS A 544 34.09 5.48 -62.21
CA HIS A 544 34.33 6.59 -63.11
C HIS A 544 35.81 6.94 -63.04
N PRO A 545 36.49 7.27 -64.15
CA PRO A 545 37.88 7.73 -64.11
C PRO A 545 37.91 9.10 -63.38
N ILE A 546 38.18 9.07 -62.07
CA ILE A 546 38.39 10.26 -61.30
C ILE A 546 39.83 10.71 -61.63
N THR A 547 39.95 11.66 -62.53
CA THR A 547 41.22 12.36 -62.75
C THR A 547 41.37 13.33 -61.58
N GLU A 548 42.43 13.18 -60.75
CA GLU A 548 42.84 14.22 -59.82
C GLU A 548 43.07 15.48 -60.65
N SER A 549 42.18 16.45 -60.56
CA SER A 549 42.40 17.77 -61.08
C SER A 549 43.54 18.38 -60.28
N GLY A 550 44.73 18.44 -60.88
CA GLY A 550 45.93 18.96 -60.24
C GLY A 550 45.69 20.32 -59.63
N PHE A 551 45.96 20.45 -58.34
CA PHE A 551 46.35 21.72 -57.77
C PHE A 551 47.72 22.03 -58.32
N ALA A 552 47.76 22.97 -59.25
CA ALA A 552 48.97 23.70 -59.56
C ALA A 552 49.30 24.59 -58.34
N PRO A 553 50.56 24.77 -57.93
CA PRO A 553 51.00 25.43 -56.75
C PRO A 553 50.58 26.92 -56.67
#